data_15a41d36a0c2f08ba5275c0785f4060e
#
_entry.id   15a41d36a0c2f08ba5275c0785f4060e
#
_cell.length_a   1.000
_cell.length_b   1.000
_cell.length_c   1.000
_cell.angle_alpha   90.00
_cell.angle_beta   90.00
_cell.angle_gamma   90.00
#
_symmetry.space_group_name_H-M   'P 1'
#
loop_
_entity.id
_entity.type
_entity.pdbx_description
1 polymer ?
#
loop_
_entity_poly.entity_id
_entity_poly.type
_entity_poly.pdbx_seq_one_letter_code
_entity_poly.pdbx_strand_id
1 'polypeptide(L)' 'MSVVKVIEVLAQSDKSWEDAAQMAVKIASKTVKDIKSIYIENFEATIEKGKIAKYRINGKLTFALKGTDKL' A
#
# COMPACT_ATOMS: atom_id res chain seq x y z
N MET A 1 12.36 -13.23 -17.06
CA MET A 1 10.98 -12.70 -17.16
C MET A 1 10.16 -13.09 -15.94
N SER A 2 9.34 -12.22 -15.42
CA SER A 2 8.51 -12.52 -14.27
C SER A 2 7.08 -12.03 -14.48
N VAL A 3 6.17 -12.60 -13.72
CA VAL A 3 4.77 -12.19 -13.73
C VAL A 3 4.44 -11.63 -12.36
N VAL A 4 3.88 -10.45 -12.32
CA VAL A 4 3.48 -9.82 -11.08
C VAL A 4 1.98 -9.62 -11.06
N LYS A 5 1.41 -9.63 -9.89
CA LYS A 5 0.01 -9.34 -9.70
C LYS A 5 -0.11 -8.03 -8.92
N VAL A 6 -1.21 -7.33 -9.15
CA VAL A 6 -1.46 -6.02 -8.53
C VAL A 6 -2.74 -6.09 -7.74
N ILE A 7 -2.71 -5.54 -6.52
CA ILE A 7 -3.93 -5.38 -5.72
C ILE A 7 -4.02 -3.91 -5.28
N GLU A 8 -5.24 -3.41 -5.24
CA GLU A 8 -5.48 -2.05 -4.77
C GLU A 8 -5.65 -2.04 -3.26
N VAL A 9 -5.12 -1.00 -2.64
CA VAL A 9 -5.24 -0.82 -1.19
C VAL A 9 -5.63 0.61 -0.87
N LEU A 10 -6.39 0.75 0.20
CA LEU A 10 -6.70 2.04 0.80
C LEU A 10 -6.24 1.94 2.24
N ALA A 11 -5.31 2.79 2.63
CA ALA A 11 -4.77 2.77 3.97
C ALA A 11 -4.82 4.16 4.58
N GLN A 12 -4.92 4.22 5.89
CA GLN A 12 -4.92 5.50 6.57
C GLN A 12 -4.17 5.40 7.91
N SER A 13 -3.64 6.53 8.32
CA SER A 13 -2.87 6.65 9.54
C SER A 13 -3.16 8.01 10.16
N ASP A 14 -3.09 8.10 11.45
CA ASP A 14 -3.19 9.38 12.14
C ASP A 14 -1.83 10.09 12.25
N LYS A 15 -0.77 9.49 11.69
CA LYS A 15 0.59 10.02 11.78
C LYS A 15 1.09 10.66 10.51
N SER A 16 1.01 9.94 9.39
CA SER A 16 1.54 10.45 8.13
C SER A 16 1.11 9.55 6.97
N TRP A 17 1.29 10.06 5.74
CA TRP A 17 1.06 9.25 4.55
C TRP A 17 2.09 8.12 4.45
N GLU A 18 3.33 8.39 4.83
CA GLU A 18 4.37 7.35 4.83
C GLU A 18 4.01 6.23 5.78
N ASP A 19 3.50 6.58 6.96
CA ASP A 19 3.05 5.58 7.92
C ASP A 19 1.90 4.77 7.38
N ALA A 20 0.95 5.42 6.68
CA ALA A 20 -0.16 4.70 6.06
C ALA A 20 0.34 3.69 5.03
N ALA A 21 1.31 4.10 4.19
CA ALA A 21 1.88 3.21 3.19
C ALA A 21 2.62 2.03 3.85
N GLN A 22 3.39 2.32 4.89
CA GLN A 22 4.13 1.28 5.60
C GLN A 22 3.19 0.28 6.25
N MET A 23 2.10 0.77 6.83
CA MET A 23 1.09 -0.10 7.43
C MET A 23 0.40 -0.99 6.40
N ALA A 24 0.13 -0.44 5.21
CA ALA A 24 -0.46 -1.23 4.14
C ALA A 24 0.43 -2.40 3.77
N VAL A 25 1.73 -2.14 3.62
CA VAL A 25 2.70 -3.19 3.30
C VAL A 25 2.80 -4.20 4.43
N LYS A 26 2.88 -3.72 5.65
CA LYS A 26 3.03 -4.59 6.81
C LYS A 26 1.84 -5.55 6.96
N ILE A 27 0.64 -5.02 6.83
CA ILE A 27 -0.57 -5.84 6.99
C ILE A 27 -0.73 -6.81 5.82
N ALA A 28 -0.49 -6.33 4.59
CA ALA A 28 -0.59 -7.18 3.41
C ALA A 28 0.45 -8.31 3.46
N SER A 29 1.62 -8.04 4.02
CA SER A 29 2.69 -9.04 4.11
C SER A 29 2.34 -10.23 4.99
N LYS A 30 1.30 -10.12 5.78
CA LYS A 30 0.85 -11.24 6.60
C LYS A 30 0.23 -12.37 5.77
N THR A 31 -0.35 -12.03 4.64
CA THR A 31 -1.04 -13.00 3.79
C THR A 31 -0.49 -13.07 2.38
N VAL A 32 0.18 -12.02 1.92
CA VAL A 32 0.74 -11.96 0.57
C VAL A 32 2.26 -11.98 0.67
N LYS A 33 2.88 -12.94 -0.03
CA LYS A 33 4.34 -13.06 -0.07
C LYS A 33 4.91 -12.36 -1.29
N ASP A 34 6.18 -12.00 -1.18
CA ASP A 34 6.95 -11.43 -2.30
C ASP A 34 6.38 -10.11 -2.82
N ILE A 35 5.96 -9.24 -1.90
CA ILE A 35 5.56 -7.88 -2.27
C ILE A 35 6.80 -7.16 -2.77
N LYS A 36 6.72 -6.58 -3.96
CA LYS A 36 7.85 -5.94 -4.62
C LYS A 36 7.79 -4.42 -4.58
N SER A 37 6.62 -3.86 -4.65
CA SER A 37 6.50 -2.40 -4.64
C SER A 37 5.12 -1.96 -4.22
N ILE A 38 5.03 -0.68 -3.82
CA ILE A 38 3.76 -0.02 -3.61
C ILE A 38 3.78 1.26 -4.45
N TYR A 39 2.74 1.45 -5.24
CA TYR A 39 2.56 2.63 -6.06
C TYR A 39 1.46 3.47 -5.41
N ILE A 40 1.77 4.71 -5.09
CA ILE A 40 0.80 5.61 -4.47
C ILE A 40 0.12 6.42 -5.57
N GLU A 41 -1.17 6.19 -5.73
CA GLU A 41 -1.95 6.85 -6.74
C GLU A 41 -2.46 8.22 -6.27
N ASN A 42 -2.94 8.27 -5.04
CA ASN A 42 -3.52 9.48 -4.46
C ASN A 42 -3.12 9.63 -3.01
N PHE A 43 -2.98 10.89 -2.62
CA PHE A 43 -2.84 11.27 -1.22
C PHE A 43 -4.08 12.08 -0.86
N GLU A 44 -4.66 11.81 0.29
CA GLU A 44 -5.75 12.63 0.79
C GLU A 44 -5.70 12.69 2.30
N ALA A 45 -6.45 13.58 2.87
CA ALA A 45 -6.55 13.69 4.32
C ALA A 45 -8.01 13.93 4.69
N THR A 46 -8.43 13.33 5.79
CA THR A 46 -9.75 13.59 6.33
C THR A 46 -9.65 14.77 7.29
N ILE A 47 -10.70 15.56 7.33
CA ILE A 47 -10.72 16.76 8.13
C ILE A 47 -11.81 16.66 9.19
N GLU A 48 -11.46 17.00 10.42
CA GLU A 48 -12.42 17.11 11.51
C GLU A 48 -12.15 18.41 12.27
N LYS A 49 -13.19 19.19 12.44
CA LYS A 49 -13.11 20.46 13.18
C LYS A 49 -11.99 21.37 12.67
N GLY A 50 -11.83 21.41 11.35
CA GLY A 50 -10.83 22.26 10.71
C GLY A 50 -9.41 21.77 10.79
N LYS A 51 -9.20 20.54 11.23
CA LYS A 51 -7.87 19.96 11.35
C LYS A 51 -7.79 18.64 10.61
N ILE A 52 -6.59 18.29 10.17
CA ILE A 52 -6.35 16.97 9.58
C ILE A 52 -6.50 15.92 10.67
N ALA A 53 -7.42 15.01 10.45
CA ALA A 53 -7.65 13.89 11.38
C ALA A 53 -6.87 12.66 10.99
N LYS A 54 -6.88 12.31 9.71
CA LYS A 54 -6.17 11.13 9.22
C LYS A 54 -5.55 11.41 7.88
N TYR A 55 -4.42 10.75 7.64
CA TYR A 55 -3.71 10.76 6.37
C TYR A 55 -4.07 9.47 5.64
N ARG A 56 -4.54 9.59 4.42
CA ARG A 56 -5.05 8.46 3.67
C ARG A 56 -4.32 8.35 2.34
N ILE A 57 -3.98 7.12 1.96
CA ILE A 57 -3.42 6.86 0.65
C ILE A 57 -4.26 5.83 -0.08
N ASN A 58 -4.28 5.96 -1.39
CA ASN A 58 -4.87 4.99 -2.28
C ASN A 58 -3.75 4.54 -3.20
N GLY A 59 -3.47 3.26 -3.23
CA GLY A 59 -2.34 2.77 -3.99
C GLY A 59 -2.50 1.35 -4.47
N LYS A 60 -1.43 0.86 -5.07
CA LYS A 60 -1.40 -0.49 -5.61
C LYS A 60 -0.15 -1.20 -5.12
N LEU A 61 -0.33 -2.41 -4.62
CA LEU A 61 0.79 -3.27 -4.26
C LEU A 61 1.03 -4.23 -5.40
N THR A 62 2.31 -4.43 -5.74
CA THR A 62 2.67 -5.45 -6.71
C THR A 62 3.42 -6.56 -5.99
N PHE A 63 3.18 -7.78 -6.39
CA PHE A 63 3.91 -8.91 -5.85
C PHE A 63 4.15 -9.95 -6.94
N ALA A 64 5.27 -10.66 -6.80
CA ALA A 64 5.65 -11.67 -7.77
C ALA A 64 4.85 -12.94 -7.53
N LEU A 65 4.39 -13.55 -8.60
CA LEU A 65 3.78 -14.86 -8.51
C LEU A 65 4.87 -15.91 -8.30
N LYS A 66 4.58 -16.88 -7.46
CA LYS A 66 5.53 -17.90 -7.10
C LYS A 66 6.06 -18.63 -8.34
N GLY A 67 7.36 -18.72 -8.44
CA GLY A 67 8.01 -19.45 -9.52
C GLY A 67 8.23 -18.67 -10.81
N THR A 68 7.74 -17.43 -10.89
CA THR A 68 7.83 -16.64 -12.13
C THR A 68 9.06 -15.75 -12.21
N ASP A 69 9.57 -15.29 -11.10
CA ASP A 69 10.71 -14.38 -11.08
C ASP A 69 12.02 -15.04 -11.48
N LYS A 70 11.99 -16.32 -11.73
CA LYS A 70 13.15 -17.09 -12.24
C LYS A 70 13.05 -17.40 -13.72
N LEU A 71 12.01 -16.99 -14.36
CA LEU A 71 11.80 -17.28 -15.77
C LEU A 71 12.57 -16.33 -16.68
#